data_26c7783c7d888ba1fe9b27c80ef2670c
#
_entry.id   26c7783c7d888ba1fe9b27c80ef2670c
#
_cell.length_a   1.000
_cell.length_b   1.000
_cell.length_c   1.000
_cell.angle_alpha   90.00
_cell.angle_beta   90.00
_cell.angle_gamma   90.00
#
_symmetry.space_group_name_H-M   'P 1'
#
loop_
_entity.id
_entity.type
_entity.pdbx_description
1 polymer ?
#
loop_
_entity_poly.entity_id
_entity_poly.type
_entity_poly.pdbx_seq_one_letter_code
_entity_poly.pdbx_strand_id
1 'polypeptide(L)'
;MQKTTNYQLNQWVKSDRIQMEDFNSDNAKIDAALKASEDKAAAALAAATALEQKMGWQLLKSTTKILTSGGNHMQLDISDVDLTQYSTLHIRVDVTGNGYLFLGLQDEYLRKNQFSATAGPICLTLWTMRNGNAQVNGVLCGYNTPQLIGVNVTLQNFKKISLFLGDSGSLTSGTLALYGEV
;
A
#
# COMPACT_ATOMS: atom_id res chain seq x y z
N MET A 1 -1.78 -8.00 56.69
CA MET A 1 -2.36 -7.95 55.33
C MET A 1 -1.29 -8.30 54.33
N GLN A 2 -1.51 -9.25 53.44
CA GLN A 2 -0.57 -9.64 52.37
C GLN A 2 -0.82 -8.80 51.12
N LYS A 3 0.11 -8.83 50.18
CA LYS A 3 0.01 -8.12 48.91
C LYS A 3 0.08 -9.09 47.73
N THR A 4 -0.62 -8.78 46.64
CA THR A 4 -0.47 -9.54 45.38
C THR A 4 0.92 -9.31 44.77
N THR A 5 1.43 -10.33 44.09
CA THR A 5 2.80 -10.31 43.55
C THR A 5 3.02 -9.22 42.48
N ASN A 6 2.08 -9.04 41.55
CA ASN A 6 2.29 -8.17 40.37
C ASN A 6 1.94 -6.71 40.66
N TYR A 7 0.77 -6.44 41.23
CA TYR A 7 0.27 -5.07 41.37
C TYR A 7 0.28 -4.56 42.83
N GLN A 8 0.77 -5.38 43.77
CA GLN A 8 0.88 -5.03 45.18
C GLN A 8 -0.48 -4.62 45.77
N LEU A 9 -1.57 -5.22 45.29
CA LEU A 9 -2.91 -5.00 45.80
C LEU A 9 -3.08 -5.72 47.15
N ASN A 10 -3.97 -5.23 47.99
CA ASN A 10 -4.25 -5.83 49.27
C ASN A 10 -4.91 -7.23 49.13
N GLN A 11 -4.37 -8.22 49.82
CA GLN A 11 -5.01 -9.54 50.00
C GLN A 11 -5.59 -9.63 51.39
N TRP A 12 -6.92 -9.64 51.47
CA TRP A 12 -7.66 -9.61 52.69
C TRP A 12 -7.82 -11.03 53.25
N VAL A 13 -7.58 -11.18 54.55
CA VAL A 13 -7.92 -12.40 55.28
C VAL A 13 -9.06 -12.11 56.27
N LYS A 14 -9.72 -13.15 56.72
CA LYS A 14 -10.96 -13.04 57.52
C LYS A 14 -10.82 -12.22 58.80
N SER A 15 -9.60 -12.08 59.33
CA SER A 15 -9.28 -11.29 60.52
C SER A 15 -8.91 -9.83 60.23
N ASP A 16 -8.76 -9.44 58.95
CA ASP A 16 -8.36 -8.10 58.58
C ASP A 16 -9.55 -7.13 58.70
N ARG A 17 -9.25 -5.91 59.11
CA ARG A 17 -10.21 -4.81 59.10
C ARG A 17 -10.03 -4.03 57.81
N ILE A 18 -11.05 -4.05 56.95
CA ILE A 18 -11.06 -3.34 55.68
C ILE A 18 -11.19 -1.83 55.95
N GLN A 19 -10.27 -1.05 55.44
CA GLN A 19 -10.29 0.41 55.45
C GLN A 19 -10.52 0.98 54.07
N MET A 20 -11.23 2.09 54.01
CA MET A 20 -11.57 2.74 52.72
C MET A 20 -10.31 3.22 51.98
N GLU A 21 -9.29 3.66 52.70
CA GLU A 21 -7.99 4.11 52.18
C GLU A 21 -7.26 2.97 51.47
N ASP A 22 -7.29 1.75 52.01
CA ASP A 22 -6.70 0.57 51.39
C ASP A 22 -7.38 0.24 50.04
N PHE A 23 -8.71 0.34 50.03
CA PHE A 23 -9.50 0.10 48.84
C PHE A 23 -9.25 1.15 47.74
N ASN A 24 -9.20 2.43 48.10
CA ASN A 24 -8.90 3.53 47.21
C ASN A 24 -7.46 3.44 46.67
N SER A 25 -6.50 3.03 47.52
CA SER A 25 -5.12 2.79 47.10
C SER A 25 -5.02 1.67 46.05
N ASP A 26 -5.76 0.57 46.23
CA ASP A 26 -5.77 -0.54 45.27
C ASP A 26 -6.44 -0.14 43.96
N ASN A 27 -7.54 0.60 44.01
CA ASN A 27 -8.20 1.14 42.82
C ASN A 27 -7.25 2.06 42.04
N ALA A 28 -6.52 2.96 42.71
CA ALA A 28 -5.55 3.83 42.06
C ALA A 28 -4.42 3.05 41.37
N LYS A 29 -3.94 1.95 41.97
CA LYS A 29 -2.94 1.07 41.34
C LYS A 29 -3.47 0.36 40.10
N ILE A 30 -4.74 -0.12 40.18
CA ILE A 30 -5.40 -0.77 39.03
C ILE A 30 -5.59 0.21 37.89
N ASP A 31 -6.10 1.39 38.19
CA ASP A 31 -6.30 2.46 37.18
C ASP A 31 -4.98 2.83 36.48
N ALA A 32 -3.93 3.07 37.27
CA ALA A 32 -2.60 3.37 36.73
C ALA A 32 -2.04 2.21 35.87
N ALA A 33 -2.25 0.97 36.28
CA ALA A 33 -1.79 -0.21 35.55
C ALA A 33 -2.56 -0.40 34.23
N LEU A 34 -3.87 -0.17 34.25
CA LEU A 34 -4.72 -0.21 33.05
C LEU A 34 -4.30 0.89 32.06
N LYS A 35 -4.12 2.12 32.55
CA LYS A 35 -3.66 3.23 31.72
C LYS A 35 -2.29 2.96 31.09
N ALA A 36 -1.34 2.45 31.85
CA ALA A 36 -0.04 2.07 31.33
C ALA A 36 -0.10 0.94 30.27
N SER A 37 -1.04 0.01 30.42
CA SER A 37 -1.27 -1.05 29.44
C SER A 37 -1.89 -0.50 28.14
N GLU A 38 -2.85 0.40 28.25
CA GLU A 38 -3.45 1.09 27.11
C GLU A 38 -2.41 1.89 26.32
N ASP A 39 -1.57 2.67 27.01
CA ASP A 39 -0.53 3.47 26.38
C ASP A 39 0.51 2.59 25.64
N LYS A 40 0.88 1.45 26.25
CA LYS A 40 1.77 0.46 25.59
C LYS A 40 1.11 -0.16 24.36
N ALA A 41 -0.17 -0.49 24.43
CA ALA A 41 -0.90 -1.05 23.29
C ALA A 41 -0.99 -0.03 22.14
N ALA A 42 -1.28 1.23 22.45
CA ALA A 42 -1.31 2.31 21.47
C ALA A 42 0.05 2.53 20.84
N ALA A 43 1.14 2.55 21.61
CA ALA A 43 2.49 2.68 21.11
C ALA A 43 2.91 1.49 20.23
N ALA A 44 2.55 0.26 20.59
CA ALA A 44 2.81 -0.93 19.80
C ALA A 44 2.05 -0.91 18.46
N LEU A 45 0.78 -0.48 18.47
CA LEU A 45 -0.01 -0.32 17.25
C LEU A 45 0.61 0.74 16.32
N ALA A 46 1.01 1.88 16.86
CA ALA A 46 1.67 2.93 16.09
C ALA A 46 3.00 2.45 15.48
N ALA A 47 3.80 1.70 16.24
CA ALA A 47 5.04 1.11 15.75
C ALA A 47 4.79 0.05 14.65
N ALA A 48 3.78 -0.79 14.80
CA ALA A 48 3.39 -1.77 13.79
C ALA A 48 2.95 -1.09 12.50
N THR A 49 2.08 -0.07 12.58
CA THR A 49 1.65 0.72 11.42
C THR A 49 2.83 1.41 10.71
N ALA A 50 3.76 1.98 11.47
CA ALA A 50 4.96 2.61 10.91
C ALA A 50 5.89 1.59 10.23
N LEU A 51 5.94 0.35 10.74
CA LEU A 51 6.72 -0.73 10.15
C LEU A 51 6.07 -1.24 8.85
N GLU A 52 4.75 -1.42 8.84
CA GLU A 52 4.00 -1.77 7.63
C GLU A 52 4.21 -0.75 6.50
N GLN A 53 4.24 0.55 6.84
CA GLN A 53 4.53 1.62 5.88
C GLN A 53 5.96 1.57 5.32
N LYS A 54 6.93 1.00 6.07
CA LYS A 54 8.33 0.90 5.66
C LYS A 54 8.68 -0.37 4.92
N MET A 55 7.93 -1.45 5.10
CA MET A 55 8.27 -2.79 4.59
C MET A 55 7.41 -3.25 3.42
N GLY A 56 6.49 -2.42 2.94
CA GLY A 56 5.55 -2.82 1.89
C GLY A 56 5.40 -1.80 0.78
N TRP A 57 4.70 -2.20 -0.23
CA TRP A 57 4.27 -1.32 -1.30
C TRP A 57 3.27 -0.30 -0.75
N GLN A 58 3.66 0.94 -0.76
CA GLN A 58 2.81 2.04 -0.34
C GLN A 58 1.93 2.49 -1.52
N LEU A 59 0.61 2.47 -1.37
CA LEU A 59 -0.29 2.99 -2.40
C LEU A 59 -0.10 4.51 -2.52
N LEU A 60 0.34 4.96 -3.68
CA LEU A 60 0.56 6.37 -4.00
C LEU A 60 -0.66 6.99 -4.67
N LYS A 61 -1.20 6.30 -5.65
CA LYS A 61 -2.36 6.77 -6.42
C LYS A 61 -3.11 5.60 -7.03
N SER A 62 -4.42 5.74 -7.20
CA SER A 62 -5.21 4.76 -7.95
C SER A 62 -6.39 5.41 -8.65
N THR A 63 -6.85 4.77 -9.71
CA THR A 63 -8.12 5.09 -10.38
C THR A 63 -8.87 3.81 -10.69
N THR A 64 -10.17 3.87 -10.57
CA THR A 64 -11.07 2.78 -10.96
C THR A 64 -12.07 3.33 -11.96
N LYS A 65 -12.23 2.65 -13.08
CA LYS A 65 -13.12 3.07 -14.14
C LYS A 65 -13.90 1.87 -14.70
N ILE A 66 -15.19 2.08 -14.91
CA ILE A 66 -16.01 1.21 -15.73
C ILE A 66 -15.98 1.78 -17.14
N LEU A 67 -15.44 1.05 -18.09
CA LEU A 67 -15.42 1.45 -19.48
C LEU A 67 -16.62 0.81 -20.19
N THR A 68 -17.71 1.56 -20.30
CA THR A 68 -18.82 1.22 -21.19
C THR A 68 -18.38 1.41 -22.64
N SER A 69 -18.99 0.68 -23.56
CA SER A 69 -18.68 0.63 -24.99
C SER A 69 -18.33 2.01 -25.58
N GLY A 70 -17.08 2.17 -26.02
CA GLY A 70 -16.57 3.41 -26.65
C GLY A 70 -15.45 4.14 -25.89
N GLY A 71 -15.17 3.76 -24.64
CA GLY A 71 -14.04 4.34 -23.90
C GLY A 71 -12.79 3.45 -24.01
N ASN A 72 -11.84 3.81 -24.86
CA ASN A 72 -10.70 2.95 -25.18
C ASN A 72 -9.51 3.11 -24.22
N HIS A 73 -9.60 3.93 -23.17
CA HIS A 73 -8.46 4.13 -22.27
C HIS A 73 -8.82 4.51 -20.85
N MET A 74 -7.98 4.11 -19.91
CA MET A 74 -7.91 4.62 -18.54
C MET A 74 -6.63 5.43 -18.39
N GLN A 75 -6.69 6.50 -17.61
CA GLN A 75 -5.53 7.31 -17.28
C GLN A 75 -5.46 7.56 -15.79
N LEU A 76 -4.28 7.41 -15.23
CA LEU A 76 -3.93 7.79 -13.86
C LEU A 76 -2.97 8.97 -13.94
N ASP A 77 -3.43 10.14 -13.52
CA ASP A 77 -2.59 11.33 -13.36
C ASP A 77 -1.83 11.23 -12.04
N ILE A 78 -0.51 11.30 -12.13
CA ILE A 78 0.44 11.21 -11.01
C ILE A 78 1.32 12.46 -10.90
N SER A 79 0.89 13.56 -11.52
CA SER A 79 1.67 14.81 -11.56
C SER A 79 1.90 15.44 -10.19
N ASP A 80 1.05 15.12 -9.21
CA ASP A 80 1.11 15.56 -7.82
C ASP A 80 1.90 14.61 -6.89
N VAL A 81 2.42 13.49 -7.41
CA VAL A 81 3.18 12.52 -6.63
C VAL A 81 4.67 12.81 -6.76
N ASP A 82 5.37 12.97 -5.64
CA ASP A 82 6.83 13.04 -5.62
C ASP A 82 7.44 11.64 -5.70
N LEU A 83 7.85 11.26 -6.90
CA LEU A 83 8.41 9.94 -7.17
C LEU A 83 9.88 9.80 -6.75
N THR A 84 10.56 10.88 -6.41
CA THR A 84 12.00 10.87 -6.08
C THR A 84 12.32 10.17 -4.75
N GLN A 85 11.30 9.99 -3.91
CA GLN A 85 11.41 9.35 -2.61
C GLN A 85 11.44 7.81 -2.68
N TYR A 86 11.11 7.23 -3.84
CA TYR A 86 10.94 5.78 -4.00
C TYR A 86 12.08 5.20 -4.84
N SER A 87 12.62 4.07 -4.37
CA SER A 87 13.63 3.28 -5.08
C SER A 87 12.99 2.40 -6.15
N THR A 88 11.76 1.97 -5.90
CA THR A 88 11.01 1.10 -6.79
C THR A 88 9.56 1.57 -6.88
N LEU A 89 9.02 1.54 -8.09
CA LEU A 89 7.62 1.82 -8.35
C LEU A 89 6.95 0.56 -8.90
N HIS A 90 5.72 0.30 -8.45
CA HIS A 90 4.93 -0.82 -8.94
C HIS A 90 3.62 -0.29 -9.52
N ILE A 91 3.38 -0.59 -10.79
CA ILE A 91 2.12 -0.30 -11.45
C ILE A 91 1.33 -1.59 -11.50
N ARG A 92 0.20 -1.61 -10.81
CA ARG A 92 -0.74 -2.73 -10.83
C ARG A 92 -1.94 -2.38 -11.69
N VAL A 93 -2.23 -3.28 -12.61
CA VAL A 93 -3.42 -3.23 -13.47
C VAL A 93 -4.27 -4.45 -13.15
N ASP A 94 -5.49 -4.21 -12.72
CA ASP A 94 -6.48 -5.25 -12.45
C ASP A 94 -7.74 -4.91 -13.25
N VAL A 95 -7.98 -5.66 -14.32
CA VAL A 95 -9.05 -5.37 -15.28
C VAL A 95 -9.87 -6.62 -15.59
N THR A 96 -11.15 -6.41 -15.83
CA THR A 96 -12.07 -7.44 -16.31
C THR A 96 -12.61 -7.01 -17.67
N GLY A 97 -12.47 -7.88 -18.67
CA GLY A 97 -12.92 -7.57 -20.03
C GLY A 97 -12.39 -8.57 -21.04
N ASN A 98 -12.44 -8.19 -22.29
CA ASN A 98 -11.87 -8.96 -23.39
C ASN A 98 -10.98 -8.07 -24.27
N GLY A 99 -10.11 -8.68 -25.07
CA GLY A 99 -9.21 -7.99 -25.97
C GLY A 99 -7.80 -7.82 -25.40
N TYR A 100 -7.01 -7.03 -26.10
CA TYR A 100 -5.61 -6.77 -25.75
C TYR A 100 -5.45 -5.39 -25.15
N LEU A 101 -4.62 -5.30 -24.12
CA LEU A 101 -4.30 -4.08 -23.40
C LEU A 101 -2.88 -3.61 -23.74
N PHE A 102 -2.70 -2.32 -23.75
CA PHE A 102 -1.39 -1.67 -23.91
C PHE A 102 -1.19 -0.71 -22.76
N LEU A 103 -0.06 -0.81 -22.07
CA LEU A 103 0.33 0.13 -21.05
C LEU A 103 1.12 1.27 -21.68
N GLY A 104 0.79 2.49 -21.34
CA GLY A 104 1.52 3.69 -21.70
C GLY A 104 2.09 4.37 -20.46
N LEU A 105 3.36 4.73 -20.51
CA LEU A 105 4.02 5.52 -19.48
C LEU A 105 4.36 6.88 -20.10
N GLN A 106 3.77 7.94 -19.55
CA GLN A 106 3.83 9.29 -20.09
C GLN A 106 3.30 9.29 -21.56
N ASP A 107 4.08 9.73 -22.49
CA ASP A 107 3.74 9.77 -23.94
C ASP A 107 4.31 8.58 -24.72
N GLU A 108 4.98 7.66 -24.02
CA GLU A 108 5.53 6.46 -24.60
C GLU A 108 4.58 5.28 -24.46
N TYR A 109 4.22 4.69 -25.58
CA TYR A 109 3.42 3.47 -25.61
C TYR A 109 4.34 2.26 -25.56
N LEU A 110 4.09 1.38 -24.61
CA LEU A 110 4.73 0.07 -24.56
C LEU A 110 4.07 -0.86 -25.61
N ARG A 111 4.08 -0.47 -26.87
CA ARG A 111 3.37 -1.17 -27.96
C ARG A 111 3.81 -2.62 -28.19
N LYS A 112 5.01 -2.97 -27.73
CA LYS A 112 5.51 -4.34 -27.86
C LYS A 112 4.94 -5.32 -26.84
N ASN A 113 4.25 -4.82 -25.82
CA ASN A 113 3.74 -5.61 -24.72
C ASN A 113 2.21 -5.55 -24.70
N GLN A 114 1.61 -6.41 -25.51
CA GLN A 114 0.17 -6.66 -25.47
C GLN A 114 -0.15 -7.61 -24.35
N PHE A 115 -1.17 -7.30 -23.57
CA PHE A 115 -1.71 -8.20 -22.55
C PHE A 115 -3.11 -8.60 -22.92
N SER A 116 -3.49 -9.81 -22.58
CA SER A 116 -4.90 -10.20 -22.65
C SER A 116 -5.64 -9.64 -21.43
N ALA A 117 -6.77 -8.99 -21.62
CA ALA A 117 -7.63 -8.53 -20.51
C ALA A 117 -8.17 -9.70 -19.65
N THR A 118 -8.07 -10.94 -20.14
CA THR A 118 -8.47 -12.15 -19.40
C THR A 118 -7.34 -12.78 -18.60
N ALA A 119 -6.11 -12.27 -18.70
CA ALA A 119 -4.92 -12.90 -18.09
C ALA A 119 -4.79 -12.69 -16.57
N GLY A 120 -5.70 -11.93 -15.94
CA GLY A 120 -5.65 -11.59 -14.52
C GLY A 120 -4.82 -10.34 -14.26
N PRO A 121 -4.51 -10.03 -12.99
CA PRO A 121 -3.79 -8.82 -12.62
C PRO A 121 -2.38 -8.80 -13.20
N ILE A 122 -2.00 -7.63 -13.74
CA ILE A 122 -0.69 -7.38 -14.32
C ILE A 122 0.06 -6.46 -13.36
N CYS A 123 1.33 -6.73 -13.15
CA CYS A 123 2.22 -5.88 -12.37
C CYS A 123 3.43 -5.49 -13.20
N LEU A 124 3.72 -4.20 -13.28
CA LEU A 124 4.95 -3.66 -13.81
C LEU A 124 5.78 -3.10 -12.67
N THR A 125 6.97 -3.63 -12.47
CA THR A 125 7.93 -3.09 -11.52
C THR A 125 8.94 -2.22 -12.25
N LEU A 126 9.10 -1.00 -11.78
CA LEU A 126 10.00 0.02 -12.33
C LEU A 126 11.06 0.34 -11.29
N TRP A 127 12.34 0.22 -11.64
CA TRP A 127 13.44 0.63 -10.77
C TRP A 127 13.82 2.08 -11.07
N THR A 128 13.82 2.89 -10.03
CA THR A 128 14.22 4.30 -10.12
C THR A 128 15.68 4.43 -9.70
N MET A 129 16.51 5.07 -10.51
CA MET A 129 17.86 5.41 -10.07
C MET A 129 17.83 6.77 -9.38
N ARG A 130 18.42 6.87 -8.19
CA ARG A 130 18.39 8.08 -7.33
C ARG A 130 19.08 9.34 -7.89
N ASN A 131 19.63 9.31 -9.07
CA ASN A 131 20.44 10.42 -9.63
C ASN A 131 19.67 11.42 -10.51
N GLY A 132 18.36 11.49 -10.39
CA GLY A 132 17.52 12.49 -11.07
C GLY A 132 17.33 12.32 -12.57
N ASN A 133 18.16 11.50 -13.24
CA ASN A 133 18.08 11.20 -14.69
C ASN A 133 17.66 9.76 -14.96
N ALA A 134 16.89 9.17 -14.06
CA ALA A 134 16.59 7.76 -14.10
C ALA A 134 15.81 7.36 -15.35
N GLN A 135 16.42 6.52 -16.12
CA GLN A 135 15.72 5.68 -17.08
C GLN A 135 14.87 4.70 -16.27
N VAL A 136 13.61 4.61 -16.59
CA VAL A 136 12.70 3.65 -16.00
C VAL A 136 12.93 2.32 -16.72
N ASN A 137 13.62 1.39 -16.07
CA ASN A 137 13.71 0.00 -16.50
C ASN A 137 12.76 -0.83 -15.67
N GLY A 138 12.06 -1.79 -16.25
CA GLY A 138 11.07 -2.55 -15.53
C GLY A 138 10.93 -3.99 -15.97
N VAL A 139 10.32 -4.79 -15.11
CA VAL A 139 9.86 -6.15 -15.42
C VAL A 139 8.35 -6.16 -15.41
N LEU A 140 7.77 -6.61 -16.49
CA LEU A 140 6.34 -6.82 -16.62
C LEU A 140 6.00 -8.27 -16.27
N CYS A 141 5.18 -8.46 -15.26
CA CYS A 141 4.65 -9.76 -14.84
C CYS A 141 3.16 -9.82 -15.11
N GLY A 142 2.66 -10.94 -15.58
CA GLY A 142 1.24 -11.12 -15.94
C GLY A 142 1.05 -11.99 -17.16
N TYR A 143 2.15 -12.51 -17.69
CA TYR A 143 2.22 -13.52 -18.76
C TYR A 143 3.09 -14.69 -18.31
N ASN A 144 3.02 -15.79 -19.06
CA ASN A 144 3.80 -17.01 -18.78
C ASN A 144 5.33 -16.80 -18.68
N THR A 145 5.83 -15.65 -19.12
CA THR A 145 7.24 -15.25 -18.99
C THR A 145 7.35 -13.75 -18.65
N PRO A 146 8.13 -13.38 -17.63
CA PRO A 146 8.43 -11.98 -17.34
C PRO A 146 9.15 -11.34 -18.54
N GLN A 147 8.73 -10.13 -18.91
CA GLN A 147 9.35 -9.36 -19.98
C GLN A 147 10.12 -8.18 -19.41
N LEU A 148 11.38 -8.04 -19.82
CA LEU A 148 12.17 -6.83 -19.53
C LEU A 148 11.72 -5.69 -20.44
N ILE A 149 11.36 -4.57 -19.82
CA ILE A 149 10.93 -3.36 -20.53
C ILE A 149 11.94 -2.26 -20.24
N GLY A 150 12.52 -1.68 -21.29
CA GLY A 150 13.26 -0.43 -21.21
C GLY A 150 12.32 0.72 -21.58
N VAL A 151 12.12 1.67 -20.68
CA VAL A 151 11.34 2.87 -20.93
C VAL A 151 12.21 4.10 -20.72
N ASN A 152 12.27 4.95 -21.73
CA ASN A 152 13.09 6.16 -21.71
C ASN A 152 12.30 7.35 -21.11
N VAL A 153 11.73 7.17 -19.93
CA VAL A 153 11.01 8.22 -19.21
C VAL A 153 11.81 8.63 -17.99
N THR A 154 12.13 9.90 -17.88
CA THR A 154 12.73 10.44 -16.64
C THR A 154 11.67 10.61 -15.56
N LEU A 155 12.01 10.41 -14.29
CA LEU A 155 11.06 10.56 -13.17
C LEU A 155 10.38 11.93 -13.16
N GLN A 156 11.09 13.00 -13.54
CA GLN A 156 10.54 14.35 -13.60
C GLN A 156 9.42 14.48 -14.64
N ASN A 157 9.53 13.73 -15.75
CA ASN A 157 8.57 13.75 -16.84
C ASN A 157 7.49 12.67 -16.70
N PHE A 158 7.61 11.78 -15.72
CA PHE A 158 6.64 10.72 -15.48
C PHE A 158 5.44 11.26 -14.70
N LYS A 159 4.44 11.77 -15.42
CA LYS A 159 3.28 12.44 -14.87
C LYS A 159 1.97 11.69 -15.07
N LYS A 160 1.97 10.67 -15.93
CA LYS A 160 0.75 9.90 -16.21
C LYS A 160 1.04 8.45 -16.58
N ILE A 161 0.14 7.58 -16.19
CA ILE A 161 0.06 6.18 -16.58
C ILE A 161 -1.22 5.99 -17.36
N SER A 162 -1.15 5.37 -18.52
CA SER A 162 -2.31 5.15 -19.37
C SER A 162 -2.46 3.67 -19.70
N LEU A 163 -3.67 3.19 -19.75
CA LEU A 163 -4.03 1.85 -20.18
C LEU A 163 -4.96 1.97 -21.37
N PHE A 164 -4.56 1.42 -22.50
CA PHE A 164 -5.31 1.45 -23.74
C PHE A 164 -5.83 0.06 -24.07
N LEU A 165 -7.01 0.03 -24.62
CA LEU A 165 -7.64 -1.18 -25.13
C LEU A 165 -7.47 -1.21 -26.66
N GLY A 166 -7.11 -2.36 -27.22
CA GLY A 166 -7.03 -2.54 -28.67
C GLY A 166 -8.42 -2.52 -29.33
N ASP A 167 -8.42 -2.43 -30.65
CA ASP A 167 -9.57 -2.07 -31.49
C ASP A 167 -10.81 -2.96 -31.36
N SER A 168 -10.69 -4.18 -30.82
CA SER A 168 -11.80 -5.15 -30.69
C SER A 168 -12.14 -5.51 -29.25
N GLY A 169 -11.63 -4.75 -28.26
CA GLY A 169 -11.79 -5.09 -26.85
C GLY A 169 -12.87 -4.28 -26.13
N SER A 170 -13.27 -4.77 -24.97
CA SER A 170 -14.10 -4.05 -23.99
C SER A 170 -13.63 -4.31 -22.58
N LEU A 171 -13.62 -3.28 -21.72
CA LEU A 171 -13.40 -3.42 -20.29
C LEU A 171 -14.70 -3.19 -19.54
N THR A 172 -15.11 -4.16 -18.75
CA THR A 172 -16.30 -4.05 -17.88
C THR A 172 -15.98 -3.41 -16.55
N SER A 173 -14.74 -3.58 -16.07
CA SER A 173 -14.20 -2.86 -14.90
C SER A 173 -12.69 -2.83 -14.98
N GLY A 174 -12.09 -1.88 -14.29
CA GLY A 174 -10.64 -1.79 -14.20
C GLY A 174 -10.16 -0.91 -13.07
N THR A 175 -9.06 -1.33 -12.46
CA THR A 175 -8.29 -0.55 -11.50
C THR A 175 -6.86 -0.43 -11.99
N LEU A 176 -6.36 0.78 -11.99
CA LEU A 176 -4.97 1.12 -12.27
C LEU A 176 -4.41 1.80 -11.03
N ALA A 177 -3.37 1.25 -10.44
CA ALA A 177 -2.78 1.72 -9.20
C ALA A 177 -1.27 1.82 -9.30
N LEU A 178 -0.72 2.86 -8.68
CA LEU A 178 0.71 3.08 -8.51
C LEU A 178 1.06 2.90 -7.04
N TYR A 179 2.08 2.12 -6.78
CA TYR A 179 2.68 1.91 -5.46
C TYR A 179 4.15 2.30 -5.52
N GLY A 180 4.69 2.71 -4.38
CA GLY A 180 6.11 3.01 -4.20
C GLY A 180 6.71 2.18 -3.08
N GLU A 181 7.99 1.84 -3.22
CA GLU A 181 8.82 1.22 -2.21
C GLU A 181 10.04 2.11 -1.97
N VAL A 182 10.31 2.43 -0.70
CA VAL A 182 11.39 3.36 -0.29
C VAL A 182 12.76 2.68 -0.31
#